data_67e57a90f2520bcc9dff62d3f8f3906e
#
_entry.id   67e57a90f2520bcc9dff62d3f8f3906e
#
_cell.length_a   1.000
_cell.length_b   1.000
_cell.length_c   1.000
_cell.angle_alpha   90.00
_cell.angle_beta   90.00
_cell.angle_gamma   90.00
#
_symmetry.space_group_name_H-M   'P 1'
#
loop_
_entity.id
_entity.type
_entity.pdbx_description
1 polymer ?
#
loop_
_entity_poly.entity_id
_entity_poly.type
_entity_poly.pdbx_seq_one_letter_code
_entity_poly.pdbx_strand_id
1 'polypeptide(L)'
;MALSNFIKKLVRDFLVIFASIIIIITVLRQIYYPSLAFDLKSIYIIMAFALAGALIGLIMYTPRNISERSIRIRIAVHFCALETILITLASIMGIVDNLQSLIILALEIAFVYGVVHILSWENDKQTAKSINEKLESFKKNLPE
;
A
#
# COMPACT_ATOMS: atom_id res chain seq x y z
N MET A 1 -16.55 -9.04 -10.05
CA MET A 1 -16.16 -7.63 -9.84
C MET A 1 -16.22 -6.94 -11.20
N ALA A 2 -16.94 -5.83 -11.34
CA ALA A 2 -16.93 -5.12 -12.62
C ALA A 2 -15.51 -4.58 -12.89
N LEU A 3 -15.02 -4.68 -14.14
CA LEU A 3 -13.69 -4.22 -14.57
C LEU A 3 -13.40 -2.79 -14.10
N SER A 4 -14.41 -1.92 -14.14
CA SER A 4 -14.33 -0.55 -13.65
C SER A 4 -13.93 -0.46 -12.16
N ASN A 5 -14.48 -1.30 -11.29
CA ASN A 5 -14.15 -1.29 -9.86
C ASN A 5 -12.76 -1.83 -9.58
N PHE A 6 -12.30 -2.79 -10.39
CA PHE A 6 -10.94 -3.31 -10.33
C PHE A 6 -9.92 -2.22 -10.68
N ILE A 7 -10.12 -1.53 -11.80
CA ILE A 7 -9.22 -0.44 -12.25
C ILE A 7 -9.22 0.71 -11.24
N LYS A 8 -10.38 1.13 -10.74
CA LYS A 8 -10.47 2.20 -9.73
C LYS A 8 -9.69 1.85 -8.45
N LYS A 9 -9.80 0.60 -8.00
CA LYS A 9 -9.06 0.13 -6.82
C LYS A 9 -7.56 0.11 -7.10
N LEU A 10 -7.12 -0.43 -8.24
CA LEU A 10 -5.72 -0.47 -8.63
C LEU A 10 -5.10 0.93 -8.68
N VAL A 11 -5.77 1.87 -9.35
CA VAL A 11 -5.27 3.25 -9.47
C VAL A 11 -5.21 3.92 -8.09
N ARG A 12 -6.24 3.75 -7.26
CA ARG A 12 -6.24 4.31 -5.91
C ARG A 12 -5.08 3.74 -5.08
N ASP A 13 -4.93 2.42 -5.04
CA ASP A 13 -3.90 1.75 -4.24
C ASP A 13 -2.50 2.14 -4.74
N PHE A 14 -2.29 2.20 -6.06
CA PHE A 14 -1.07 2.72 -6.68
C PHE A 14 -0.76 4.16 -6.23
N LEU A 15 -1.73 5.08 -6.31
CA LEU A 15 -1.52 6.48 -5.94
C LEU A 15 -1.21 6.63 -4.45
N VAL A 16 -1.88 5.88 -3.58
CA VAL A 16 -1.63 5.91 -2.13
C VAL A 16 -0.23 5.41 -1.82
N ILE A 17 0.18 4.28 -2.40
CA ILE A 17 1.52 3.71 -2.20
C ILE A 17 2.58 4.68 -2.75
N PHE A 18 2.41 5.17 -3.97
CA PHE A 18 3.34 6.11 -4.62
C PHE A 18 3.52 7.39 -3.80
N ALA A 19 2.41 8.02 -3.38
CA ALA A 19 2.46 9.23 -2.57
C ALA A 19 3.14 8.98 -1.21
N SER A 20 2.84 7.85 -0.56
CA SER A 20 3.46 7.48 0.71
C SER A 20 4.97 7.31 0.58
N ILE A 21 5.43 6.60 -0.45
CA ILE A 21 6.87 6.42 -0.72
C ILE A 21 7.55 7.77 -0.97
N ILE A 22 6.98 8.62 -1.84
CA ILE A 22 7.55 9.94 -2.15
C ILE A 22 7.66 10.80 -0.89
N ILE A 23 6.61 10.88 -0.08
CA ILE A 23 6.62 11.68 1.14
C ILE A 23 7.70 11.19 2.10
N ILE A 24 7.75 9.89 2.36
CA ILE A 24 8.68 9.28 3.31
C ILE A 24 10.12 9.46 2.83
N ILE A 25 10.42 9.13 1.57
CA ILE A 25 11.77 9.29 1.02
C ILE A 25 12.18 10.76 1.00
N THR A 26 11.26 11.69 0.70
CA THR A 26 11.55 13.12 0.72
C THR A 26 11.94 13.57 2.12
N VAL A 27 11.20 13.18 3.15
CA VAL A 27 11.51 13.51 4.55
C VAL A 27 12.84 12.90 4.98
N LEU A 28 13.06 11.61 4.70
CA LEU A 28 14.32 10.93 5.05
C LEU A 28 15.53 11.55 4.36
N ARG A 29 15.43 11.87 3.07
CA ARG A 29 16.50 12.55 2.34
C ARG A 29 16.79 13.95 2.89
N GLN A 30 15.75 14.70 3.25
CA GLN A 30 15.93 16.03 3.84
C GLN A 30 16.72 15.96 5.16
N ILE A 31 16.52 14.88 5.95
CA ILE A 31 17.20 14.71 7.24
C ILE A 31 18.63 14.20 7.06
N TYR A 32 18.82 13.16 6.22
CA TYR A 32 20.11 12.46 6.14
C TYR A 32 20.98 12.89 4.96
N TYR A 33 20.38 13.35 3.85
CA TYR A 33 21.08 13.67 2.60
C TYR A 33 20.51 14.91 1.90
N PRO A 34 20.54 16.10 2.52
CA PRO A 34 19.86 17.29 2.00
C PRO A 34 20.38 17.78 0.64
N SER A 35 21.60 17.38 0.25
CA SER A 35 22.20 17.74 -1.04
C SER A 35 21.80 16.84 -2.21
N LEU A 36 21.12 15.69 -1.94
CA LEU A 36 20.73 14.76 -2.98
C LEU A 36 19.35 15.12 -3.54
N ALA A 37 19.30 15.62 -4.77
CA ALA A 37 18.06 15.85 -5.49
C ALA A 37 17.45 14.53 -6.01
N PHE A 38 16.14 14.50 -6.18
CA PHE A 38 15.48 13.43 -6.91
C PHE A 38 15.77 13.59 -8.40
N ASP A 39 16.33 12.55 -9.01
CA ASP A 39 16.41 12.44 -10.45
C ASP A 39 15.17 11.74 -11.02
N LEU A 40 14.93 11.92 -12.31
CA LEU A 40 13.80 11.33 -13.00
C LEU A 40 13.81 9.80 -12.93
N LYS A 41 15.00 9.19 -12.94
CA LYS A 41 15.19 7.74 -12.83
C LYS A 41 14.66 7.21 -11.49
N SER A 42 14.95 7.90 -10.38
CA SER A 42 14.44 7.55 -9.07
C SER A 42 12.91 7.58 -9.02
N ILE A 43 12.28 8.56 -9.66
CA ILE A 43 10.82 8.65 -9.74
C ILE A 43 10.22 7.45 -10.49
N TYR A 44 10.79 7.05 -11.64
CA TYR A 44 10.34 5.88 -12.38
C TYR A 44 10.49 4.58 -11.57
N ILE A 45 11.58 4.45 -10.81
CA ILE A 45 11.79 3.31 -9.90
C ILE A 45 10.70 3.25 -8.85
N ILE A 46 10.39 4.38 -8.20
CA ILE A 46 9.34 4.46 -7.18
C ILE A 46 7.97 4.14 -7.80
N MET A 47 7.69 4.61 -9.01
CA MET A 47 6.46 4.26 -9.73
C MET A 47 6.35 2.75 -9.99
N ALA A 48 7.44 2.10 -10.40
CA ALA A 48 7.47 0.65 -10.63
C ALA A 48 7.23 -0.12 -9.32
N PHE A 49 7.82 0.27 -8.21
CA PHE A 49 7.58 -0.32 -6.89
C PHE A 49 6.13 -0.12 -6.42
N ALA A 50 5.59 1.08 -6.58
CA ALA A 50 4.21 1.37 -6.23
C ALA A 50 3.22 0.53 -7.05
N LEU A 51 3.48 0.36 -8.36
CA LEU A 51 2.65 -0.47 -9.22
C LEU A 51 2.73 -1.95 -8.84
N ALA A 52 3.93 -2.47 -8.58
CA ALA A 52 4.12 -3.84 -8.11
C ALA A 52 3.37 -4.09 -6.80
N GLY A 53 3.49 -3.18 -5.82
CA GLY A 53 2.77 -3.25 -4.56
C GLY A 53 1.26 -3.24 -4.72
N ALA A 54 0.72 -2.38 -5.58
CA ALA A 54 -0.71 -2.30 -5.86
C ALA A 54 -1.23 -3.59 -6.54
N LEU A 55 -0.48 -4.17 -7.48
CA LEU A 55 -0.84 -5.43 -8.14
C LEU A 55 -0.85 -6.61 -7.16
N ILE A 56 0.15 -6.72 -6.30
CA ILE A 56 0.20 -7.76 -5.26
C ILE A 56 -0.99 -7.62 -4.30
N GLY A 57 -1.33 -6.38 -3.90
CA GLY A 57 -2.49 -6.08 -3.07
C GLY A 57 -3.81 -6.53 -3.68
N LEU A 58 -3.96 -6.44 -5.01
CA LEU A 58 -5.14 -6.92 -5.72
C LEU A 58 -5.26 -8.45 -5.77
N ILE A 59 -4.15 -9.15 -5.99
CA ILE A 59 -4.13 -10.63 -6.02
C ILE A 59 -4.56 -11.21 -4.67
N MET A 60 -4.20 -10.54 -3.58
CA MET A 60 -4.54 -10.97 -2.21
C MET A 60 -5.98 -10.60 -1.79
N TYR A 61 -6.69 -9.78 -2.60
CA TYR A 61 -8.04 -9.35 -2.28
C TYR A 61 -9.06 -10.44 -2.61
N THR A 62 -9.62 -11.06 -1.59
CA THR A 62 -10.74 -12.01 -1.71
C THR A 62 -11.92 -11.50 -0.88
N PRO A 63 -13.06 -11.14 -1.50
CA PRO A 63 -14.25 -10.72 -0.77
C PRO A 63 -14.97 -11.96 -0.22
N ARG A 64 -14.74 -12.34 1.02
CA ARG A 64 -15.50 -13.37 1.74
C ARG A 64 -15.48 -13.10 3.24
N ASN A 65 -16.53 -13.50 3.94
CA ASN A 65 -16.63 -13.50 5.40
C ASN A 65 -15.48 -14.33 6.00
N ILE A 66 -14.43 -13.66 6.43
CA ILE A 66 -13.20 -14.28 6.92
C ILE A 66 -13.04 -13.91 8.39
N SER A 67 -12.61 -14.87 9.24
CA SER A 67 -12.33 -14.59 10.64
C SER A 67 -11.19 -13.59 10.82
N GLU A 68 -11.19 -12.82 11.91
CA GLU A 68 -10.16 -11.82 12.21
C GLU A 68 -8.75 -12.42 12.23
N ARG A 69 -8.59 -13.68 12.67
CA ARG A 69 -7.32 -14.39 12.65
C ARG A 69 -6.81 -14.58 11.22
N SER A 70 -7.70 -14.97 10.30
CA SER A 70 -7.35 -15.13 8.89
C SER A 70 -6.96 -13.81 8.22
N ILE A 71 -7.59 -12.70 8.62
CA ILE A 71 -7.24 -11.36 8.13
C ILE A 71 -5.82 -11.00 8.56
N ARG A 72 -5.47 -11.20 9.84
CA ARG A 72 -4.11 -10.91 10.36
C ARG A 72 -3.03 -11.74 9.66
N ILE A 73 -3.29 -13.04 9.46
CA ILE A 73 -2.36 -13.92 8.74
C ILE A 73 -2.16 -13.44 7.30
N ARG A 74 -3.23 -13.05 6.62
CA ARG A 74 -3.15 -12.55 5.24
C ARG A 74 -2.35 -11.25 5.14
N ILE A 75 -2.54 -10.33 6.08
CA ILE A 75 -1.76 -9.09 6.16
C ILE A 75 -0.28 -9.41 6.32
N ALA A 76 0.08 -10.33 7.22
CA ALA A 76 1.47 -10.73 7.43
C ALA A 76 2.06 -11.42 6.19
N VAL A 77 1.34 -12.34 5.56
CA VAL A 77 1.78 -13.02 4.33
C VAL A 77 1.94 -12.01 3.20
N HIS A 78 0.99 -11.10 3.04
CA HIS A 78 1.06 -10.04 2.03
C HIS A 78 2.28 -9.14 2.24
N PHE A 79 2.54 -8.73 3.49
CA PHE A 79 3.72 -7.93 3.83
C PHE A 79 5.02 -8.66 3.48
N CYS A 80 5.18 -9.92 3.92
CA CYS A 80 6.36 -10.71 3.62
C CYS A 80 6.57 -10.93 2.11
N ALA A 81 5.49 -11.20 1.37
CA ALA A 81 5.56 -11.36 -0.08
C ALA A 81 5.99 -10.05 -0.77
N LEU A 82 5.38 -8.93 -0.39
CA LEU A 82 5.69 -7.61 -0.92
C LEU A 82 7.14 -7.23 -0.62
N GLU A 83 7.58 -7.38 0.63
CA GLU A 83 8.94 -7.08 1.06
C GLU A 83 9.97 -7.92 0.29
N THR A 84 9.74 -9.24 0.17
CA THR A 84 10.61 -10.13 -0.60
C THR A 84 10.73 -9.70 -2.06
N ILE A 85 9.62 -9.38 -2.72
CA ILE A 85 9.60 -8.97 -4.13
C ILE A 85 10.30 -7.62 -4.30
N LEU A 86 10.04 -6.64 -3.45
CA LEU A 86 10.65 -5.31 -3.54
C LEU A 86 12.16 -5.36 -3.28
N ILE A 87 12.62 -6.11 -2.28
CA ILE A 87 14.05 -6.30 -2.00
C ILE A 87 14.74 -7.01 -3.17
N THR A 88 14.11 -8.08 -3.72
CA THR A 88 14.66 -8.79 -4.88
C THR A 88 14.79 -7.86 -6.09
N LEU A 89 13.75 -7.07 -6.36
CA LEU A 89 13.76 -6.11 -7.47
C LEU A 89 14.84 -5.02 -7.26
N ALA A 90 14.96 -4.49 -6.06
CA ALA A 90 15.97 -3.50 -5.69
C ALA A 90 17.39 -4.06 -5.83
N SER A 91 17.61 -5.33 -5.47
CA SER A 91 18.90 -6.02 -5.64
C SER A 91 19.25 -6.21 -7.11
N ILE A 92 18.29 -6.61 -7.96
CA ILE A 92 18.49 -6.73 -9.41
C ILE A 92 18.83 -5.38 -10.05
N MET A 93 18.24 -4.29 -9.53
CA MET A 93 18.51 -2.94 -10.02
C MET A 93 19.82 -2.34 -9.49
N GLY A 94 20.56 -3.07 -8.63
CA GLY A 94 21.81 -2.57 -8.04
C GLY A 94 21.60 -1.45 -7.01
N ILE A 95 20.42 -1.35 -6.40
CA ILE A 95 20.11 -0.37 -5.33
C ILE A 95 20.63 -0.89 -4.00
N VAL A 96 20.61 -2.23 -3.82
CA VAL A 96 21.08 -2.94 -2.64
C VAL A 96 22.40 -3.63 -3.00
N ASP A 97 23.50 -3.11 -2.48
CA ASP A 97 24.87 -3.56 -2.75
C ASP A 97 25.56 -4.14 -1.49
N ASN A 98 24.98 -3.90 -0.31
CA ASN A 98 25.52 -4.38 0.96
C ASN A 98 24.41 -4.63 1.99
N LEU A 99 24.79 -5.27 3.12
CA LEU A 99 23.83 -5.62 4.17
C LEU A 99 23.17 -4.39 4.82
N GLN A 100 23.90 -3.28 4.92
CA GLN A 100 23.38 -2.05 5.52
C GLN A 100 22.28 -1.45 4.64
N SER A 101 22.48 -1.34 3.33
CA SER A 101 21.47 -0.84 2.40
C SER A 101 20.23 -1.76 2.35
N LEU A 102 20.43 -3.08 2.49
CA LEU A 102 19.33 -4.04 2.60
C LEU A 102 18.47 -3.81 3.84
N ILE A 103 19.11 -3.65 5.02
CA ILE A 103 18.39 -3.41 6.28
C ILE A 103 17.63 -2.08 6.22
N ILE A 104 18.25 -1.03 5.71
CA ILE A 104 17.61 0.29 5.56
C ILE A 104 16.39 0.18 4.65
N LEU A 105 16.52 -0.45 3.49
CA LEU A 105 15.41 -0.64 2.56
C LEU A 105 14.26 -1.47 3.17
N ALA A 106 14.58 -2.55 3.90
CA ALA A 106 13.58 -3.36 4.58
C ALA A 106 12.80 -2.54 5.62
N LEU A 107 13.48 -1.72 6.41
CA LEU A 107 12.83 -0.84 7.38
C LEU A 107 11.98 0.24 6.70
N GLU A 108 12.42 0.80 5.57
CA GLU A 108 11.65 1.76 4.79
C GLU A 108 10.38 1.12 4.23
N ILE A 109 10.46 -0.09 3.66
CA ILE A 109 9.30 -0.82 3.16
C ILE A 109 8.32 -1.12 4.30
N ALA A 110 8.79 -1.60 5.45
CA ALA A 110 7.96 -1.89 6.61
C ALA A 110 7.23 -0.62 7.12
N PHE A 111 7.92 0.51 7.15
CA PHE A 111 7.35 1.78 7.58
C PHE A 111 6.27 2.27 6.60
N VAL A 112 6.58 2.27 5.29
CA VAL A 112 5.60 2.64 4.24
C VAL A 112 4.38 1.73 4.30
N TYR A 113 4.59 0.42 4.44
CA TYR A 113 3.51 -0.54 4.54
C TYR A 113 2.60 -0.26 5.74
N GLY A 114 3.17 0.02 6.90
CA GLY A 114 2.43 0.40 8.11
C GLY A 114 1.57 1.65 7.89
N VAL A 115 2.13 2.70 7.31
CA VAL A 115 1.42 3.95 7.00
C VAL A 115 0.26 3.70 6.03
N VAL A 116 0.52 3.00 4.93
CA VAL A 116 -0.51 2.66 3.93
C VAL A 116 -1.62 1.82 4.54
N HIS A 117 -1.27 0.88 5.41
CA HIS A 117 -2.24 0.02 6.07
C HIS A 117 -3.14 0.80 7.03
N ILE A 118 -2.59 1.72 7.82
CA ILE A 118 -3.36 2.60 8.71
C ILE A 118 -4.33 3.49 7.90
N LEU A 119 -3.84 4.11 6.82
CA LEU A 119 -4.67 4.95 5.95
C LEU A 119 -5.81 4.15 5.29
N SER A 120 -5.51 2.94 4.83
CA SER A 120 -6.52 2.05 4.23
C SER A 120 -7.57 1.63 5.25
N TRP A 121 -7.16 1.29 6.46
CA TRP A 121 -8.08 0.89 7.53
C TRP A 121 -9.04 2.01 7.93
N GLU A 122 -8.56 3.25 8.08
CA GLU A 122 -9.41 4.40 8.38
C GLU A 122 -10.42 4.66 7.25
N ASN A 123 -9.99 4.58 6.00
CA ASN A 123 -10.87 4.74 4.84
C ASN A 123 -11.95 3.64 4.77
N ASP A 124 -11.60 2.39 5.06
CA ASP A 124 -12.53 1.27 5.08
C ASP A 124 -13.56 1.42 6.22
N LYS A 125 -13.15 1.91 7.39
CA LYS A 125 -14.02 2.22 8.52
C LYS A 125 -15.04 3.33 8.19
N GLN A 126 -14.59 4.41 7.54
CA GLN A 126 -15.47 5.49 7.10
C GLN A 126 -16.47 5.01 6.05
N THR A 127 -16.03 4.17 5.12
CA THR A 127 -16.89 3.57 4.10
C THR A 127 -17.96 2.68 4.73
N ALA A 128 -17.59 1.82 5.69
CA ALA A 128 -18.52 0.96 6.41
C ALA A 128 -19.56 1.78 7.19
N LYS A 129 -19.14 2.87 7.84
CA LYS A 129 -20.03 3.79 8.54
C LYS A 129 -21.05 4.43 7.58
N SER A 130 -20.60 4.95 6.45
CA SER A 130 -21.47 5.56 5.43
C SER A 130 -22.49 4.56 4.86
N ILE A 131 -22.09 3.29 4.66
CA ILE A 131 -23.01 2.23 4.21
C ILE A 131 -24.07 1.95 5.26
N ASN A 132 -23.68 1.83 6.54
CA ASN A 132 -24.61 1.57 7.63
C ASN A 132 -25.63 2.71 7.81
N GLU A 133 -25.19 3.97 7.72
CA GLU A 133 -26.07 5.15 7.79
C GLU A 133 -27.09 5.15 6.64
N LYS A 134 -26.66 4.81 5.42
CA LYS A 134 -27.58 4.67 4.28
C LYS A 134 -28.59 3.55 4.47
N LEU A 135 -28.16 2.38 4.95
CA LEU A 135 -29.05 1.27 5.24
C LEU A 135 -30.09 1.63 6.30
N GLU A 136 -29.70 2.35 7.34
CA GLU A 136 -30.63 2.81 8.38
C GLU A 136 -31.64 3.80 7.82
N SER A 137 -31.22 4.73 6.97
CA SER A 137 -32.14 5.67 6.30
C SER A 137 -33.13 4.95 5.38
N PHE A 138 -32.69 3.93 4.64
CA PHE A 138 -33.59 3.11 3.83
C PHE A 138 -34.60 2.37 4.66
N LYS A 139 -34.21 1.78 5.80
CA LYS A 139 -35.14 1.08 6.70
C LYS A 139 -36.20 2.00 7.29
N LYS A 140 -35.86 3.25 7.60
CA LYS A 140 -36.80 4.24 8.13
C LYS A 140 -37.81 4.73 7.09
N ASN A 141 -37.47 4.63 5.79
CA ASN A 141 -38.31 5.10 4.68
C ASN A 141 -39.11 3.97 4.00
N LEU A 142 -39.03 2.72 4.48
CA LEU A 142 -39.90 1.64 4.02
C LEU A 142 -41.27 1.79 4.70
N PRO A 143 -42.38 1.93 3.96
CA PRO A 143 -43.72 1.88 4.53
C PRO A 143 -43.97 0.46 5.06
N GLU A 144 -44.62 0.37 6.22
CA GLU A 144 -45.11 -0.87 6.82
C GLU A 144 -46.16 -1.56 5.92
#